data_405514991cde6562c19738b25facb95e
#
_entry.id   405514991cde6562c19738b25facb95e
#
_cell.length_a   1.000
_cell.length_b   1.000
_cell.length_c   1.000
_cell.angle_alpha   90.00
_cell.angle_beta   90.00
_cell.angle_gamma   90.00
#
_symmetry.space_group_name_H-M   'P 1'
#
loop_
_entity.id
_entity.type
_entity.pdbx_description
1 polymer ?
#
loop_
_entity_poly.entity_id
_entity_poly.type
_entity_poly.pdbx_seq_one_letter_code
_entity_poly.pdbx_strand_id
1 'polypeptide(L)'
;MTGRTGTGRPPSASESGRPRRDRRQHPKRRRLIIATAAVVGGIALGGAGTWALLAPATPGVRDVDIGVVPVQPGGDDTPTEASPAAPPRRIRIASIGLDKALTGLRVQQDGTLAAPGDPADVGWWSDGPRPGDPGAAVFVGHVDSATGPAAFYGLSSLRPGDRITVSRDDHTDLAFTVRALRSYEKDAFPDSQVYATNGPPALRLITCGGTYDRTQGEYLANLVVYATLAG
;
A
#
# COMPACT_ATOMS: atom_id res chain seq x y z
N MET A 1 59.42 9.56 48.49
CA MET A 1 58.79 10.59 49.31
C MET A 1 57.27 10.43 49.08
N THR A 2 56.68 9.72 50.00
CA THR A 2 55.73 10.16 51.02
C THR A 2 54.51 10.83 50.43
N GLY A 3 53.33 10.42 50.64
CA GLY A 3 52.65 9.57 51.66
C GLY A 3 51.16 9.68 51.51
N ARG A 4 50.51 8.69 51.86
CA ARG A 4 49.54 8.45 52.96
C ARG A 4 48.07 8.84 52.62
N THR A 5 47.25 7.82 52.43
CA THR A 5 46.27 7.18 53.34
C THR A 5 45.07 8.03 53.75
N GLY A 6 43.87 7.48 53.54
CA GLY A 6 42.62 7.94 54.12
C GLY A 6 41.51 6.94 53.85
N THR A 7 41.44 5.93 54.68
CA THR A 7 40.37 4.95 54.90
C THR A 7 39.13 5.58 55.49
N GLY A 8 37.96 5.12 55.06
CA GLY A 8 36.70 5.42 55.75
C GLY A 8 35.55 4.55 55.21
N ARG A 9 35.29 3.43 55.86
CA ARG A 9 34.12 2.55 55.74
C ARG A 9 33.30 2.67 57.04
N PRO A 10 32.08 2.10 57.12
CA PRO A 10 30.73 2.60 56.87
C PRO A 10 29.94 2.85 58.17
N PRO A 11 28.65 2.98 58.14
CA PRO A 11 27.85 1.90 58.72
C PRO A 11 26.55 1.52 57.96
N SER A 12 26.19 0.30 58.21
CA SER A 12 24.97 -0.44 57.88
C SER A 12 23.77 0.03 58.73
N ALA A 13 22.57 -0.04 58.17
CA ALA A 13 21.33 -0.46 58.84
C ALA A 13 20.23 -0.66 57.78
N SER A 14 19.87 -1.87 57.64
CA SER A 14 18.59 -2.57 57.65
C SER A 14 17.35 -1.68 57.83
N GLU A 15 16.38 -1.81 56.91
CA GLU A 15 15.00 -2.11 57.34
C GLU A 15 14.13 -2.58 56.16
N SER A 16 13.42 -3.62 56.44
CA SER A 16 12.46 -4.35 55.65
C SER A 16 11.21 -3.51 55.35
N GLY A 17 10.80 -3.40 54.12
CA GLY A 17 9.51 -2.83 53.73
C GLY A 17 8.93 -3.56 52.54
N ARG A 18 8.02 -4.53 52.78
CA ARG A 18 7.25 -5.22 51.75
C ARG A 18 6.38 -4.21 51.01
N PRO A 19 6.34 -4.19 49.66
CA PRO A 19 5.37 -3.37 48.95
C PRO A 19 3.98 -4.01 49.01
N ARG A 20 3.03 -3.21 49.47
CA ARG A 20 1.59 -3.46 49.46
C ARG A 20 1.13 -3.66 48.00
N ARG A 21 0.36 -4.73 47.76
CA ARG A 21 -0.43 -4.96 46.56
C ARG A 21 -1.42 -3.83 46.36
N ASP A 22 -1.17 -2.96 45.43
CA ASP A 22 -2.13 -1.96 44.98
C ASP A 22 -3.17 -2.63 44.08
N ARG A 23 -4.38 -2.72 44.59
CA ARG A 23 -5.58 -3.23 43.93
C ARG A 23 -6.00 -2.19 42.89
N ARG A 24 -5.62 -2.35 41.63
CA ARG A 24 -6.16 -1.51 40.55
C ARG A 24 -7.66 -1.79 40.41
N GLN A 25 -8.46 -0.85 40.87
CA GLN A 25 -9.88 -0.80 40.64
C GLN A 25 -10.17 -0.46 39.17
N HIS A 26 -10.80 -1.36 38.46
CA HIS A 26 -11.36 -1.09 37.14
C HIS A 26 -12.55 -0.12 37.28
N PRO A 27 -12.60 0.97 36.51
CA PRO A 27 -13.80 1.80 36.47
C PRO A 27 -14.90 1.07 35.68
N LYS A 28 -15.99 0.75 36.35
CA LYS A 28 -17.22 0.25 35.74
C LYS A 28 -17.79 1.32 34.82
N ARG A 29 -17.74 1.10 33.52
CA ARG A 29 -18.44 1.92 32.52
C ARG A 29 -19.95 1.81 32.77
N ARG A 30 -20.56 2.88 33.30
CA ARG A 30 -22.01 3.05 33.40
C ARG A 30 -22.56 3.20 31.98
N ARG A 31 -23.35 2.21 31.56
CA ARG A 31 -24.17 2.33 30.35
C ARG A 31 -25.32 3.29 30.66
N LEU A 32 -25.32 4.43 30.03
CA LEU A 32 -26.44 5.36 30.06
C LEU A 32 -27.49 4.84 29.06
N ILE A 33 -28.57 4.28 29.59
CA ILE A 33 -29.75 3.93 28.80
C ILE A 33 -30.59 5.20 28.70
N ILE A 34 -30.60 5.79 27.50
CA ILE A 34 -31.55 6.86 27.20
C ILE A 34 -32.77 6.20 26.58
N ALA A 35 -33.84 6.10 27.37
CA ALA A 35 -35.16 5.79 26.89
C ALA A 35 -35.75 7.03 26.23
N THR A 36 -35.96 7.01 24.92
CA THR A 36 -36.76 8.01 24.23
C THR A 36 -38.13 7.44 23.88
N ALA A 37 -39.12 8.14 24.39
CA ALA A 37 -40.53 7.84 24.24
C ALA A 37 -40.99 7.89 22.77
N ALA A 38 -41.86 6.94 22.46
CA ALA A 38 -42.66 6.91 21.23
C ALA A 38 -43.64 8.08 21.21
N VAL A 39 -43.63 8.84 20.14
CA VAL A 39 -44.81 9.66 19.73
C VAL A 39 -45.40 9.04 18.50
N VAL A 40 -46.58 8.49 18.69
CA VAL A 40 -47.50 8.04 17.63
C VAL A 40 -48.20 9.27 17.06
N GLY A 41 -48.25 9.39 15.75
CA GLY A 41 -49.17 10.36 15.15
C GLY A 41 -48.92 10.58 13.66
N GLY A 42 -49.85 10.09 12.83
CA GLY A 42 -50.12 10.68 11.52
C GLY A 42 -49.96 9.82 10.30
N ILE A 43 -51.03 9.21 9.92
CA ILE A 43 -51.31 8.59 8.62
C ILE A 43 -51.16 9.62 7.50
N ALA A 44 -50.34 9.35 6.48
CA ALA A 44 -50.49 9.86 5.15
C ALA A 44 -50.14 8.77 4.14
N LEU A 45 -51.17 8.21 3.53
CA LEU A 45 -51.10 7.40 2.31
C LEU A 45 -50.66 8.27 1.14
N GLY A 46 -49.70 7.82 0.37
CA GLY A 46 -49.45 8.38 -0.96
C GLY A 46 -48.01 8.40 -1.37
N GLY A 47 -47.62 7.50 -2.26
CA GLY A 47 -46.42 7.66 -3.08
C GLY A 47 -45.24 6.71 -2.76
N ALA A 48 -45.45 5.41 -2.93
CA ALA A 48 -44.33 4.51 -3.24
C ALA A 48 -43.81 4.81 -4.66
N GLY A 49 -43.17 5.91 -4.83
CA GLY A 49 -42.49 6.35 -6.06
C GLY A 49 -41.01 6.07 -5.93
N THR A 50 -40.56 5.04 -6.57
CA THR A 50 -39.29 4.81 -7.27
C THR A 50 -38.15 5.83 -7.06
N TRP A 51 -37.65 6.00 -5.84
CA TRP A 51 -36.40 6.73 -5.55
C TRP A 51 -35.20 5.80 -5.41
N ALA A 52 -35.36 4.49 -5.70
CA ALA A 52 -34.28 3.50 -5.60
C ALA A 52 -33.38 3.42 -6.85
N LEU A 53 -33.55 4.28 -7.86
CA LEU A 53 -32.85 4.16 -9.15
C LEU A 53 -31.82 5.25 -9.44
N LEU A 54 -31.51 6.14 -8.51
CA LEU A 54 -30.54 7.22 -8.72
C LEU A 54 -29.57 7.40 -7.53
N ALA A 55 -29.24 6.32 -6.82
CA ALA A 55 -27.99 6.34 -6.09
C ALA A 55 -26.88 6.29 -7.15
N PRO A 56 -25.98 7.30 -7.25
CA PRO A 56 -24.82 7.14 -8.09
C PRO A 56 -24.10 5.90 -7.58
N ALA A 57 -23.97 4.90 -8.46
CA ALA A 57 -23.11 3.76 -8.20
C ALA A 57 -21.75 4.36 -7.86
N THR A 58 -21.33 4.27 -6.61
CA THR A 58 -19.94 4.55 -6.22
C THR A 58 -19.12 3.68 -7.16
N PRO A 59 -18.24 4.21 -7.99
CA PRO A 59 -17.34 3.39 -8.77
C PRO A 59 -16.40 2.71 -7.79
N GLY A 60 -16.84 1.60 -7.21
CA GLY A 60 -15.97 0.71 -6.49
C GLY A 60 -14.98 0.21 -7.52
N VAL A 61 -13.69 0.35 -7.22
CA VAL A 61 -12.65 -0.34 -7.98
C VAL A 61 -13.01 -1.82 -7.88
N ARG A 62 -13.50 -2.38 -9.00
CA ARG A 62 -13.97 -3.76 -9.07
C ARG A 62 -12.80 -4.67 -8.74
N ASP A 63 -13.07 -5.73 -7.98
CA ASP A 63 -12.13 -6.83 -7.87
C ASP A 63 -11.80 -7.32 -9.27
N VAL A 64 -10.53 -7.22 -9.64
CA VAL A 64 -10.06 -7.56 -10.97
C VAL A 64 -9.15 -8.77 -10.87
N ASP A 65 -9.53 -9.84 -11.55
CA ASP A 65 -8.73 -11.05 -11.64
C ASP A 65 -8.70 -11.52 -13.11
N ILE A 66 -7.74 -11.01 -13.89
CA ILE A 66 -7.59 -11.30 -15.31
C ILE A 66 -6.14 -11.60 -15.70
N GLY A 67 -5.97 -12.43 -16.72
CA GLY A 67 -4.67 -12.81 -17.28
C GLY A 67 -3.97 -13.90 -16.47
N VAL A 68 -2.73 -14.21 -16.83
CA VAL A 68 -1.88 -15.19 -16.15
C VAL A 68 -0.73 -14.46 -15.49
N VAL A 69 -0.63 -14.59 -14.15
CA VAL A 69 0.50 -14.04 -13.42
C VAL A 69 1.76 -14.80 -13.85
N PRO A 70 2.79 -14.11 -14.34
CA PRO A 70 4.03 -14.76 -14.72
C PRO A 70 4.67 -15.40 -13.48
N VAL A 71 4.96 -16.70 -13.57
CA VAL A 71 5.79 -17.37 -12.56
C VAL A 71 7.20 -16.82 -12.74
N GLN A 72 7.75 -16.22 -11.69
CA GLN A 72 9.15 -15.90 -11.66
C GLN A 72 9.89 -17.17 -11.25
N PRO A 73 10.69 -17.78 -12.15
CA PRO A 73 11.52 -18.89 -11.74
C PRO A 73 12.47 -18.38 -10.67
N GLY A 74 12.50 -19.06 -9.53
CA GLY A 74 13.56 -18.87 -8.55
C GLY A 74 14.86 -19.28 -9.23
N GLY A 75 15.64 -18.33 -9.70
CA GLY A 75 16.95 -18.59 -10.25
C GLY A 75 17.92 -18.82 -9.11
N ASP A 76 18.77 -19.84 -9.24
CA ASP A 76 20.06 -19.89 -8.53
C ASP A 76 20.94 -18.79 -9.15
N ASP A 77 20.64 -17.56 -8.75
CA ASP A 77 21.27 -16.39 -9.34
C ASP A 77 22.62 -16.16 -8.65
N THR A 78 23.66 -16.61 -9.29
CA THR A 78 24.94 -15.96 -9.16
C THR A 78 24.75 -14.51 -9.60
N PRO A 79 24.98 -13.52 -8.73
CA PRO A 79 24.82 -12.12 -9.12
C PRO A 79 25.80 -11.82 -10.26
N THR A 80 25.28 -11.66 -11.46
CA THR A 80 26.07 -11.00 -12.51
C THR A 80 26.26 -9.56 -12.04
N GLU A 81 27.48 -9.15 -11.79
CA GLU A 81 27.86 -7.75 -11.46
C GLU A 81 27.59 -6.81 -12.65
N ALA A 82 26.36 -6.79 -13.14
CA ALA A 82 25.91 -5.77 -14.06
C ALA A 82 25.69 -4.49 -13.26
N SER A 83 26.25 -3.37 -13.71
CA SER A 83 25.94 -2.07 -13.10
C SER A 83 24.42 -1.89 -13.09
N PRO A 84 23.85 -1.41 -11.97
CA PRO A 84 22.41 -1.21 -11.87
C PRO A 84 21.90 -0.34 -13.02
N ALA A 85 20.72 -0.66 -13.55
CA ALA A 85 20.07 0.16 -14.57
C ALA A 85 19.86 1.59 -14.10
N ALA A 86 19.73 2.55 -15.02
CA ALA A 86 19.46 3.94 -14.65
C ALA A 86 18.10 4.08 -13.96
N PRO A 87 17.94 5.01 -13.00
CA PRO A 87 16.68 5.26 -12.33
C PRO A 87 15.55 5.59 -13.31
N PRO A 88 14.30 5.18 -13.03
CA PRO A 88 13.16 5.58 -13.83
C PRO A 88 12.77 7.01 -13.52
N ARG A 89 12.43 7.80 -14.54
CA ARG A 89 11.97 9.19 -14.41
C ARG A 89 10.53 9.44 -14.82
N ARG A 90 9.95 8.57 -15.66
CA ARG A 90 8.60 8.76 -16.21
C ARG A 90 7.92 7.44 -16.54
N ILE A 91 6.63 7.36 -16.33
CA ILE A 91 5.76 6.26 -16.78
C ILE A 91 4.71 6.78 -17.74
N ARG A 92 4.44 6.03 -18.83
CA ARG A 92 3.35 6.30 -19.78
C ARG A 92 2.57 5.02 -20.08
N ILE A 93 1.23 5.13 -20.01
CA ILE A 93 0.30 4.07 -20.40
C ILE A 93 -0.80 4.70 -21.25
N ALA A 94 -0.67 4.60 -22.58
CA ALA A 94 -1.53 5.32 -23.51
C ALA A 94 -3.01 4.86 -23.43
N SER A 95 -3.26 3.56 -23.19
CA SER A 95 -4.62 2.99 -23.12
C SER A 95 -5.48 3.60 -22.00
N ILE A 96 -4.86 4.18 -20.97
CA ILE A 96 -5.57 4.83 -19.86
C ILE A 96 -5.22 6.32 -19.72
N GLY A 97 -4.49 6.90 -20.68
CA GLY A 97 -4.10 8.30 -20.67
C GLY A 97 -3.12 8.67 -19.54
N LEU A 98 -2.42 7.71 -18.95
CA LEU A 98 -1.43 7.99 -17.90
C LEU A 98 -0.13 8.48 -18.53
N ASP A 99 0.36 9.62 -18.06
CA ASP A 99 1.68 10.18 -18.39
C ASP A 99 2.20 10.99 -17.21
N LYS A 100 3.09 10.40 -16.38
CA LYS A 100 3.51 10.95 -15.10
C LYS A 100 5.04 10.86 -14.90
N ALA A 101 5.61 11.89 -14.29
CA ALA A 101 6.94 11.79 -13.70
C ALA A 101 6.90 10.83 -12.51
N LEU A 102 8.05 10.26 -12.17
CA LEU A 102 8.20 9.31 -11.08
C LEU A 102 9.01 9.93 -9.94
N THR A 103 8.54 9.73 -8.71
CA THR A 103 9.23 10.13 -7.48
C THR A 103 9.75 8.90 -6.76
N GLY A 104 11.00 8.92 -6.28
CA GLY A 104 11.55 7.82 -5.48
C GLY A 104 10.85 7.69 -4.14
N LEU A 105 10.42 6.47 -3.80
CA LEU A 105 9.84 6.10 -2.51
C LEU A 105 10.76 5.14 -1.79
N ARG A 106 10.77 5.22 -0.45
CA ARG A 106 11.49 4.28 0.40
C ARG A 106 10.53 3.57 1.35
N VAL A 107 10.91 2.36 1.72
CA VAL A 107 10.22 1.63 2.78
C VAL A 107 10.35 2.40 4.09
N GLN A 108 9.25 2.62 4.78
CA GLN A 108 9.20 3.31 6.06
C GLN A 108 9.69 2.43 7.21
N GLN A 109 9.84 3.00 8.40
CA GLN A 109 10.33 2.26 9.59
C GLN A 109 9.40 1.12 10.03
N ASP A 110 8.12 1.20 9.68
CA ASP A 110 7.12 0.17 9.93
C ASP A 110 7.11 -0.96 8.88
N GLY A 111 8.00 -0.90 7.89
CA GLY A 111 8.11 -1.88 6.81
C GLY A 111 7.17 -1.64 5.63
N THR A 112 6.41 -0.56 5.61
CA THR A 112 5.47 -0.26 4.51
C THR A 112 6.10 0.60 3.42
N LEU A 113 5.72 0.37 2.17
CA LEU A 113 5.99 1.27 1.04
C LEU A 113 4.74 2.13 0.81
N ALA A 114 4.72 3.32 1.42
CA ALA A 114 3.58 4.22 1.28
C ALA A 114 3.47 4.80 -0.14
N ALA A 115 2.26 5.12 -0.56
CA ALA A 115 2.02 5.88 -1.79
C ALA A 115 2.53 7.32 -1.66
N PRO A 116 2.75 8.04 -2.79
CA PRO A 116 3.12 9.45 -2.76
C PRO A 116 2.14 10.31 -1.96
N GLY A 117 2.64 11.41 -1.37
CA GLY A 117 1.78 12.32 -0.59
C GLY A 117 0.77 13.07 -1.46
N ASP A 118 1.10 13.38 -2.71
CA ASP A 118 0.15 13.94 -3.68
C ASP A 118 -0.55 12.81 -4.44
N PRO A 119 -1.90 12.74 -4.41
CA PRO A 119 -2.66 11.72 -5.15
C PRO A 119 -2.44 11.75 -6.66
N ALA A 120 -2.00 12.88 -7.22
CA ALA A 120 -1.71 13.01 -8.63
C ALA A 120 -0.36 12.39 -9.05
N ASP A 121 0.48 12.03 -8.10
CA ASP A 121 1.84 11.53 -8.36
C ASP A 121 1.90 10.00 -8.41
N VAL A 122 2.96 9.51 -9.07
CA VAL A 122 3.35 8.10 -9.08
C VAL A 122 4.75 8.00 -8.47
N GLY A 123 4.88 7.11 -7.50
CA GLY A 123 6.17 6.81 -6.90
C GLY A 123 6.72 5.45 -7.35
N TRP A 124 8.03 5.26 -7.20
CA TRP A 124 8.68 3.99 -7.44
C TRP A 124 9.56 3.59 -6.25
N TRP A 125 9.63 2.31 -5.95
CA TRP A 125 10.46 1.78 -4.86
C TRP A 125 11.96 1.91 -5.19
N SER A 126 12.61 2.93 -4.62
CA SER A 126 13.99 3.31 -4.97
C SER A 126 15.07 2.39 -4.39
N ASP A 127 14.72 1.58 -3.39
CA ASP A 127 15.65 0.62 -2.78
C ASP A 127 15.51 -0.80 -3.40
N GLY A 128 14.56 -0.98 -4.34
CA GLY A 128 14.31 -2.23 -5.06
C GLY A 128 14.90 -2.26 -6.47
N PRO A 129 14.57 -3.33 -7.25
CA PRO A 129 14.99 -3.45 -8.64
C PRO A 129 14.55 -2.25 -9.47
N ARG A 130 15.46 -1.75 -10.32
CA ARG A 130 15.14 -0.71 -11.29
C ARG A 130 14.54 -1.33 -12.55
N PRO A 131 13.74 -0.59 -13.33
CA PRO A 131 13.24 -1.09 -14.60
C PRO A 131 14.36 -1.56 -15.52
N GLY A 132 14.35 -2.84 -15.87
CA GLY A 132 15.38 -3.52 -16.67
C GLY A 132 16.36 -4.37 -15.87
N ASP A 133 16.46 -4.17 -14.56
CA ASP A 133 17.24 -5.06 -13.67
C ASP A 133 16.48 -6.38 -13.44
N PRO A 134 17.18 -7.46 -13.06
CA PRO A 134 16.54 -8.67 -12.55
C PRO A 134 15.56 -8.37 -11.42
N GLY A 135 14.40 -9.04 -11.42
CA GLY A 135 13.35 -8.82 -10.44
C GLY A 135 12.25 -7.86 -10.90
N ALA A 136 11.46 -7.39 -9.96
CA ALA A 136 10.29 -6.55 -10.20
C ALA A 136 10.55 -5.11 -9.78
N ALA A 137 10.55 -4.18 -10.71
CA ALA A 137 10.43 -2.76 -10.41
C ALA A 137 8.99 -2.49 -9.91
N VAL A 138 8.84 -1.78 -8.78
CA VAL A 138 7.53 -1.55 -8.16
C VAL A 138 7.20 -0.07 -8.21
N PHE A 139 6.01 0.25 -8.75
CA PHE A 139 5.47 1.60 -8.80
C PHE A 139 4.14 1.65 -8.03
N VAL A 140 3.94 2.71 -7.26
CA VAL A 140 2.78 2.89 -6.38
C VAL A 140 2.12 4.24 -6.66
N GLY A 141 0.79 4.26 -6.65
CA GLY A 141 0.01 5.48 -6.81
C GLY A 141 -1.39 5.31 -6.24
N HIS A 142 -2.03 6.42 -5.93
CA HIS A 142 -3.40 6.41 -5.41
C HIS A 142 -4.42 6.09 -6.50
N VAL A 143 -5.48 5.35 -6.14
CA VAL A 143 -6.62 5.10 -7.03
C VAL A 143 -7.54 6.33 -7.13
N ASP A 144 -7.79 6.98 -5.99
CA ASP A 144 -8.61 8.17 -5.88
C ASP A 144 -8.17 9.05 -4.69
N SER A 145 -8.88 10.15 -4.50
CA SER A 145 -8.73 11.08 -3.40
C SER A 145 -10.08 11.67 -3.03
N ALA A 146 -10.11 12.51 -1.99
CA ALA A 146 -11.32 13.24 -1.60
C ALA A 146 -11.86 14.16 -2.72
N THR A 147 -11.05 14.51 -3.71
CA THR A 147 -11.42 15.40 -4.83
C THR A 147 -11.68 14.67 -6.14
N GLY A 148 -11.55 13.35 -6.18
CA GLY A 148 -11.83 12.53 -7.35
C GLY A 148 -10.73 11.55 -7.75
N PRO A 149 -10.72 11.10 -9.03
CA PRO A 149 -9.74 10.15 -9.54
C PRO A 149 -8.29 10.60 -9.33
N ALA A 150 -7.41 9.68 -8.90
CA ALA A 150 -6.00 9.92 -8.72
C ALA A 150 -5.14 9.28 -9.83
N ALA A 151 -3.81 9.28 -9.65
CA ALA A 151 -2.88 8.87 -10.70
C ALA A 151 -3.16 7.46 -11.26
N PHE A 152 -3.51 6.49 -10.41
CA PHE A 152 -3.73 5.10 -10.78
C PHE A 152 -5.20 4.69 -10.89
N TYR A 153 -6.12 5.65 -10.98
CA TYR A 153 -7.55 5.37 -11.13
C TYR A 153 -7.86 4.45 -12.32
N GLY A 154 -7.18 4.64 -13.45
CA GLY A 154 -7.40 3.86 -14.67
C GLY A 154 -6.81 2.45 -14.67
N LEU A 155 -6.01 2.03 -13.68
CA LEU A 155 -5.31 0.73 -13.72
C LEU A 155 -6.25 -0.47 -13.86
N SER A 156 -7.44 -0.42 -13.24
CA SER A 156 -8.43 -1.51 -13.32
C SER A 156 -9.00 -1.74 -14.71
N SER A 157 -8.84 -0.79 -15.63
CA SER A 157 -9.29 -0.92 -17.02
C SER A 157 -8.24 -1.52 -17.96
N LEU A 158 -7.01 -1.70 -17.50
CA LEU A 158 -5.95 -2.36 -18.28
C LEU A 158 -6.31 -3.81 -18.63
N ARG A 159 -5.71 -4.30 -19.72
CA ARG A 159 -5.89 -5.66 -20.19
C ARG A 159 -4.54 -6.31 -20.49
N PRO A 160 -4.44 -7.63 -20.41
CA PRO A 160 -3.29 -8.36 -20.94
C PRO A 160 -3.01 -7.94 -22.39
N GLY A 161 -1.75 -7.59 -22.68
CA GLY A 161 -1.31 -7.05 -23.97
C GLY A 161 -1.14 -5.52 -23.98
N ASP A 162 -1.71 -4.77 -23.04
CA ASP A 162 -1.49 -3.33 -22.94
C ASP A 162 0.00 -3.01 -22.71
N ARG A 163 0.43 -1.89 -23.30
CA ARG A 163 1.82 -1.45 -23.25
C ARG A 163 2.03 -0.38 -22.18
N ILE A 164 3.05 -0.58 -21.36
CA ILE A 164 3.57 0.38 -20.41
C ILE A 164 4.95 0.81 -20.88
N THR A 165 5.19 2.11 -20.99
CA THR A 165 6.52 2.65 -21.30
C THR A 165 7.09 3.31 -20.06
N VAL A 166 8.33 2.97 -19.73
CA VAL A 166 9.10 3.58 -18.64
C VAL A 166 10.35 4.23 -19.24
N SER A 167 10.43 5.56 -19.13
CA SER A 167 11.62 6.32 -19.49
C SER A 167 12.57 6.40 -18.30
N ARG A 168 13.87 6.21 -18.52
CA ARG A 168 14.92 6.27 -17.52
C ARG A 168 15.74 7.55 -17.63
N ASP A 169 16.57 7.82 -16.63
CA ASP A 169 17.44 9.01 -16.59
C ASP A 169 18.55 8.98 -17.66
N ASP A 170 18.93 7.80 -18.12
CA ASP A 170 19.87 7.61 -19.24
C ASP A 170 19.21 7.84 -20.62
N HIS A 171 18.00 8.40 -20.65
CA HIS A 171 17.19 8.66 -21.85
C HIS A 171 16.74 7.40 -22.62
N THR A 172 16.88 6.22 -22.05
CA THR A 172 16.35 5.00 -22.66
C THR A 172 14.89 4.79 -22.25
N ASP A 173 14.11 4.22 -23.17
CA ASP A 173 12.73 3.82 -22.94
C ASP A 173 12.62 2.30 -22.91
N LEU A 174 12.03 1.78 -21.85
CA LEU A 174 11.69 0.37 -21.74
C LEU A 174 10.20 0.16 -21.94
N ALA A 175 9.85 -0.85 -22.69
CA ALA A 175 8.47 -1.28 -22.88
C ALA A 175 8.19 -2.52 -22.06
N PHE A 176 7.08 -2.48 -21.33
CA PHE A 176 6.55 -3.63 -20.62
C PHE A 176 5.17 -3.98 -21.17
N THR A 177 4.85 -5.28 -21.21
CA THR A 177 3.54 -5.78 -21.63
C THR A 177 2.78 -6.27 -20.41
N VAL A 178 1.58 -5.76 -20.19
CA VAL A 178 0.67 -6.24 -19.14
C VAL A 178 0.37 -7.72 -19.35
N ARG A 179 0.47 -8.53 -18.31
CA ARG A 179 0.19 -9.97 -18.32
C ARG A 179 -1.02 -10.34 -17.50
N ALA A 180 -1.18 -9.70 -16.35
CA ALA A 180 -2.28 -9.97 -15.44
C ALA A 180 -2.61 -8.75 -14.58
N LEU A 181 -3.83 -8.73 -14.06
CA LEU A 181 -4.28 -7.89 -12.97
C LEU A 181 -4.83 -8.80 -11.87
N ARG A 182 -4.51 -8.51 -10.61
CA ARG A 182 -5.00 -9.25 -9.45
C ARG A 182 -5.36 -8.29 -8.33
N SER A 183 -6.51 -8.52 -7.72
CA SER A 183 -6.88 -7.92 -6.45
C SER A 183 -6.48 -8.85 -5.32
N TYR A 184 -5.85 -8.31 -4.28
CA TYR A 184 -5.46 -9.03 -3.08
C TYR A 184 -5.98 -8.29 -1.85
N GLU A 185 -6.62 -9.02 -0.94
CA GLU A 185 -6.92 -8.47 0.39
C GLU A 185 -5.60 -8.05 1.07
N LYS A 186 -5.65 -6.96 1.81
CA LYS A 186 -4.43 -6.38 2.42
C LYS A 186 -3.74 -7.32 3.41
N ASP A 187 -4.52 -8.14 4.12
CA ASP A 187 -4.04 -9.13 5.08
C ASP A 187 -3.51 -10.43 4.44
N ALA A 188 -3.77 -10.62 3.14
CA ALA A 188 -3.33 -11.76 2.34
C ALA A 188 -2.45 -11.33 1.14
N PHE A 189 -1.76 -10.20 1.27
CA PHE A 189 -0.94 -9.66 0.20
C PHE A 189 0.32 -10.52 -0.04
N PRO A 190 0.60 -10.95 -1.29
CA PRO A 190 1.71 -11.84 -1.60
C PRO A 190 3.03 -11.08 -1.77
N ASP A 191 3.59 -10.55 -0.68
CA ASP A 191 4.79 -9.70 -0.69
C ASP A 191 5.94 -10.29 -1.48
N SER A 192 6.29 -11.56 -1.25
CA SER A 192 7.40 -12.23 -1.92
C SER A 192 7.27 -12.31 -3.44
N GLN A 193 6.03 -12.35 -3.96
CA GLN A 193 5.75 -12.38 -5.39
C GLN A 193 5.73 -10.97 -5.99
N VAL A 194 5.17 -10.01 -5.25
CA VAL A 194 5.01 -8.64 -5.73
C VAL A 194 6.33 -7.88 -5.68
N TYR A 195 7.07 -8.02 -4.58
CA TYR A 195 8.37 -7.36 -4.36
C TYR A 195 9.57 -8.25 -4.69
N ALA A 196 9.41 -9.18 -5.64
CA ALA A 196 10.49 -10.10 -6.01
C ALA A 196 11.73 -9.34 -6.50
N THR A 197 12.90 -9.62 -5.90
CA THR A 197 14.17 -8.98 -6.21
C THR A 197 15.05 -9.81 -7.16
N ASN A 198 14.55 -10.94 -7.63
CA ASN A 198 15.23 -11.87 -8.54
C ASN A 198 14.31 -12.25 -9.71
N GLY A 199 14.85 -13.02 -10.66
CA GLY A 199 14.14 -13.47 -11.86
C GLY A 199 14.14 -12.43 -12.98
N PRO A 200 13.42 -12.69 -14.09
CA PRO A 200 13.42 -11.82 -15.25
C PRO A 200 12.92 -10.41 -14.95
N PRO A 201 13.42 -9.38 -15.66
CA PRO A 201 12.95 -8.02 -15.52
C PRO A 201 11.44 -7.89 -15.64
N ALA A 202 10.81 -7.36 -14.64
CA ALA A 202 9.37 -7.22 -14.53
C ALA A 202 8.97 -5.85 -13.97
N LEU A 203 7.68 -5.52 -14.10
CA LEU A 203 7.11 -4.30 -13.52
C LEU A 203 5.84 -4.66 -12.76
N ARG A 204 5.65 -4.03 -11.60
CA ARG A 204 4.43 -4.07 -10.79
C ARG A 204 3.90 -2.66 -10.61
N LEU A 205 2.60 -2.46 -10.90
CA LEU A 205 1.90 -1.23 -10.54
C LEU A 205 0.91 -1.58 -9.44
N ILE A 206 0.95 -0.84 -8.34
CA ILE A 206 0.16 -1.13 -7.13
C ILE A 206 -0.70 0.09 -6.79
N THR A 207 -1.97 -0.15 -6.54
CA THR A 207 -2.91 0.85 -6.04
C THR A 207 -3.91 0.21 -5.09
N CYS A 208 -4.61 1.02 -4.31
CA CYS A 208 -5.75 0.54 -3.52
C CYS A 208 -6.86 0.03 -4.44
N GLY A 209 -7.63 -0.95 -3.98
CA GLY A 209 -8.72 -1.57 -4.74
C GLY A 209 -9.72 -2.31 -3.87
N GLY A 210 -10.66 -3.00 -4.51
CA GLY A 210 -11.71 -3.74 -3.82
C GLY A 210 -12.78 -2.84 -3.20
N THR A 211 -13.39 -3.32 -2.12
CA THR A 211 -14.44 -2.60 -1.40
C THR A 211 -13.85 -1.46 -0.56
N TYR A 212 -14.47 -0.28 -0.61
CA TYR A 212 -14.14 0.82 0.30
C TYR A 212 -14.91 0.69 1.61
N ASP A 213 -14.20 0.49 2.72
CA ASP A 213 -14.78 0.50 4.06
C ASP A 213 -14.93 1.95 4.56
N ARG A 214 -16.16 2.44 4.56
CA ARG A 214 -16.50 3.80 5.02
C ARG A 214 -16.26 4.01 6.51
N THR A 215 -16.24 2.94 7.29
CA THR A 215 -16.03 3.01 8.74
C THR A 215 -14.56 3.24 9.08
N GLN A 216 -13.69 2.62 8.32
CA GLN A 216 -12.24 2.73 8.45
C GLN A 216 -11.65 3.82 7.54
N GLY A 217 -12.40 4.24 6.51
CA GLY A 217 -11.94 5.23 5.56
C GLY A 217 -10.89 4.72 4.58
N GLU A 218 -10.91 3.40 4.28
CA GLU A 218 -9.90 2.79 3.42
C GLU A 218 -10.46 1.69 2.51
N TYR A 219 -9.70 1.35 1.47
CA TYR A 219 -9.94 0.18 0.62
C TYR A 219 -9.43 -1.07 1.32
N LEU A 220 -10.18 -2.19 1.21
CA LEU A 220 -9.83 -3.46 1.85
C LEU A 220 -8.79 -4.27 1.07
N ALA A 221 -8.59 -3.97 -0.20
CA ALA A 221 -7.67 -4.70 -1.07
C ALA A 221 -6.68 -3.77 -1.78
N ASN A 222 -5.67 -4.37 -2.40
CA ASN A 222 -4.79 -3.73 -3.36
C ASN A 222 -4.95 -4.38 -4.74
N LEU A 223 -4.98 -3.55 -5.78
CA LEU A 223 -4.88 -4.00 -7.17
C LEU A 223 -3.40 -3.99 -7.58
N VAL A 224 -2.93 -5.12 -8.10
CA VAL A 224 -1.59 -5.27 -8.66
C VAL A 224 -1.68 -5.57 -10.15
N VAL A 225 -1.02 -4.75 -10.96
CA VAL A 225 -0.79 -5.00 -12.39
C VAL A 225 0.57 -5.68 -12.55
N TYR A 226 0.59 -6.83 -13.19
CA TYR A 226 1.78 -7.60 -13.51
C TYR A 226 2.16 -7.37 -14.96
N ALA A 227 3.38 -6.90 -15.20
CA ALA A 227 3.90 -6.72 -16.56
C ALA A 227 5.32 -7.28 -16.67
N THR A 228 5.68 -7.75 -17.88
CA THR A 228 7.01 -8.26 -18.20
C THR A 228 7.67 -7.35 -19.22
N LEU A 229 8.99 -7.26 -19.20
CA LEU A 229 9.75 -6.55 -20.22
C LEU A 229 9.36 -7.12 -21.60
N ALA A 230 9.06 -6.24 -22.56
CA ALA A 230 8.83 -6.62 -23.93
C ALA A 230 10.17 -6.93 -24.60
N GLY A 231 10.26 -8.09 -25.26
CA GLY A 231 11.41 -8.47 -26.05
C GLY A 231 11.51 -7.66 -27.34
#